data_ce4668536aa36dab82c111dcb51a61fb
#
_entry.id   ce4668536aa36dab82c111dcb51a61fb
#
_cell.length_a   1.000
_cell.length_b   1.000
_cell.length_c   1.000
_cell.angle_alpha   90.00
_cell.angle_beta   90.00
_cell.angle_gamma   90.00
#
_symmetry.space_group_name_H-M   'P 1'
#
loop_
_entity.id
_entity.type
_entity.pdbx_description
1 polymer ?
#
loop_
_entity_poly.entity_id
_entity_poly.type
_entity_poly.pdbx_seq_one_letter_code
_entity_poly.pdbx_strand_id
1 'polypeptide(L)'
;MSHFSTIKTKLKNKPILQEALELLQYDVKQDQELKVTGAHGIGHETVEAELAIGTDIGFRLNEITGVYELVADLETWNQPIPVERLLDKVNQQYARMTIHNTVKKMGFQVEEEWEMDDNSIELTVTRWT
;
A
#
# COMPACT_ATOMS: atom_id res chain seq x y z
N MET A 1 -25.46 1.35 -5.23
CA MET A 1 -24.80 2.65 -5.29
C MET A 1 -23.30 2.46 -5.07
N SER A 2 -22.52 3.13 -5.88
CA SER A 2 -21.07 3.09 -5.70
C SER A 2 -20.65 4.09 -4.62
N HIS A 3 -19.86 3.63 -3.67
CA HIS A 3 -19.32 4.47 -2.62
C HIS A 3 -17.97 3.88 -2.15
N PHE A 4 -17.19 4.68 -1.47
CA PHE A 4 -15.89 4.24 -0.97
C PHE A 4 -16.04 3.41 0.30
N SER A 5 -15.30 2.32 0.32
CA SER A 5 -15.06 1.54 1.53
C SER A 5 -13.67 1.85 2.05
N THR A 6 -13.51 1.81 3.36
CA THR A 6 -12.24 2.08 4.03
C THR A 6 -11.79 0.81 4.75
N ILE A 7 -10.58 0.37 4.46
CA ILE A 7 -9.98 -0.79 5.10
C ILE A 7 -8.77 -0.34 5.90
N LYS A 8 -8.76 -0.63 7.18
CA LYS A 8 -7.67 -0.25 8.08
C LYS A 8 -6.43 -1.08 7.81
N THR A 9 -5.28 -0.44 7.89
CA THR A 9 -3.98 -1.11 7.77
C THR A 9 -3.12 -0.79 8.98
N LYS A 10 -1.88 -1.29 8.99
CA LYS A 10 -0.86 -0.95 9.99
C LYS A 10 0.28 -0.13 9.38
N LEU A 11 0.07 0.41 8.20
CA LEU A 11 1.09 1.11 7.42
C LEU A 11 1.18 2.57 7.87
N LYS A 12 2.35 3.03 8.28
CA LYS A 12 2.54 4.35 8.88
C LYS A 12 3.48 5.26 8.10
N ASN A 13 4.42 4.70 7.35
CA ASN A 13 5.49 5.45 6.71
C ASN A 13 5.16 5.66 5.23
N LYS A 14 4.88 6.91 4.85
CA LYS A 14 4.49 7.25 3.48
C LYS A 14 5.55 6.88 2.43
N PRO A 15 6.84 7.27 2.59
CA PRO A 15 7.85 6.90 1.60
C PRO A 15 8.01 5.39 1.41
N ILE A 16 7.96 4.62 2.48
CA ILE A 16 8.07 3.16 2.40
C ILE A 16 6.83 2.57 1.72
N LEU A 17 5.64 3.07 2.05
CA LEU A 17 4.41 2.62 1.40
C LEU A 17 4.43 2.92 -0.10
N GLN A 18 4.85 4.12 -0.48
CA GLN A 18 4.96 4.48 -1.89
C GLN A 18 5.95 3.57 -2.62
N GLU A 19 7.12 3.32 -2.04
CA GLU A 19 8.12 2.44 -2.63
C GLU A 19 7.58 1.01 -2.79
N ALA A 20 6.87 0.51 -1.77
CA ALA A 20 6.26 -0.82 -1.83
C ALA A 20 5.26 -0.92 -2.97
N LEU A 21 4.41 0.09 -3.14
CA LEU A 21 3.43 0.11 -4.23
C LEU A 21 4.11 0.19 -5.60
N GLU A 22 5.16 0.96 -5.72
CA GLU A 22 5.92 1.07 -6.97
C GLU A 22 6.61 -0.25 -7.32
N LEU A 23 7.13 -0.96 -6.33
CA LEU A 23 7.71 -2.29 -6.53
C LEU A 23 6.67 -3.31 -7.01
N LEU A 24 5.42 -3.13 -6.66
CA LEU A 24 4.31 -3.94 -7.13
C LEU A 24 3.81 -3.51 -8.51
N GLN A 25 4.51 -2.60 -9.17
CA GLN A 25 4.23 -2.13 -10.53
C GLN A 25 3.03 -1.18 -10.62
N TYR A 26 2.65 -0.53 -9.53
CA TYR A 26 1.63 0.50 -9.58
C TYR A 26 2.23 1.85 -9.94
N ASP A 27 1.49 2.63 -10.72
CA ASP A 27 1.81 4.02 -11.02
C ASP A 27 1.23 4.88 -9.89
N VAL A 28 2.06 5.19 -8.89
CA VAL A 28 1.61 5.89 -7.70
C VAL A 28 1.62 7.39 -7.92
N LYS A 29 0.48 8.03 -7.67
CA LYS A 29 0.34 9.49 -7.74
C LYS A 29 0.06 10.03 -6.35
N GLN A 30 0.72 11.14 -6.00
CA GLN A 30 0.56 11.76 -4.69
C GLN A 30 -0.55 12.80 -4.70
N ASP A 31 -1.23 12.93 -3.57
CA ASP A 31 -2.22 13.97 -3.29
C ASP A 31 -3.29 14.08 -4.39
N GLN A 32 -3.96 12.97 -4.64
CA GLN A 32 -4.99 12.86 -5.65
C GLN A 32 -6.39 12.81 -5.04
N GLU A 33 -7.37 13.27 -5.79
CA GLU A 33 -8.77 13.10 -5.48
C GLU A 33 -9.27 11.83 -6.16
N LEU A 34 -9.78 10.90 -5.36
CA LEU A 34 -10.40 9.68 -5.87
C LEU A 34 -11.88 9.93 -6.13
N LYS A 35 -12.41 9.37 -7.21
CA LYS A 35 -13.81 9.53 -7.58
C LYS A 35 -14.49 8.20 -7.83
N VAL A 36 -15.71 8.07 -7.30
CA VAL A 36 -16.62 6.98 -7.61
C VAL A 36 -17.90 7.59 -8.14
N THR A 37 -18.31 7.17 -9.34
CA THR A 37 -19.56 7.64 -9.94
C THR A 37 -20.69 6.71 -9.51
N GLY A 38 -21.79 7.28 -9.04
CA GLY A 38 -22.97 6.54 -8.65
C GLY A 38 -23.62 5.85 -9.84
N ALA A 39 -24.57 4.95 -9.55
CA ALA A 39 -25.32 4.23 -10.57
C ALA A 39 -25.96 5.22 -11.55
N HIS A 40 -25.93 4.90 -12.84
CA HIS A 40 -26.46 5.72 -13.92
C HIS A 40 -25.76 7.09 -14.08
N GLY A 41 -24.58 7.24 -13.54
CA GLY A 41 -23.83 8.49 -13.62
C GLY A 41 -24.38 9.62 -12.78
N ILE A 42 -25.33 9.32 -11.90
CA ILE A 42 -25.97 10.32 -11.03
C ILE A 42 -25.27 10.33 -9.69
N GLY A 43 -24.73 11.50 -9.33
CA GLY A 43 -23.99 11.66 -8.10
C GLY A 43 -22.59 11.01 -8.16
N HIS A 44 -21.72 11.46 -7.32
CA HIS A 44 -20.41 10.86 -7.16
C HIS A 44 -19.90 11.17 -5.76
N GLU A 45 -19.09 10.30 -5.25
CA GLU A 45 -18.38 10.49 -3.99
C GLU A 45 -16.92 10.75 -4.32
N THR A 46 -16.30 11.69 -3.61
CA THR A 46 -14.88 11.98 -3.78
C THR A 46 -14.17 11.88 -2.44
N VAL A 47 -12.94 11.41 -2.47
CA VAL A 47 -12.08 11.28 -1.29
C VAL A 47 -10.67 11.68 -1.69
N GLU A 48 -10.02 12.49 -0.86
CA GLU A 48 -8.61 12.81 -1.07
C GLU A 48 -7.74 11.69 -0.53
N ALA A 49 -6.70 11.32 -1.27
CA ALA A 49 -5.76 10.28 -0.88
C ALA A 49 -4.33 10.78 -1.06
N GLU A 50 -3.49 10.52 -0.09
CA GLU A 50 -2.08 10.88 -0.16
C GLU A 50 -1.35 10.07 -1.22
N LEU A 51 -1.75 8.81 -1.43
CA LEU A 51 -1.19 7.94 -2.47
C LEU A 51 -2.32 7.29 -3.24
N ALA A 52 -2.41 7.55 -4.53
CA ALA A 52 -3.41 6.94 -5.40
C ALA A 52 -2.74 5.93 -6.33
N ILE A 53 -3.37 4.76 -6.50
CA ILE A 53 -2.92 3.74 -7.45
C ILE A 53 -3.90 3.54 -8.59
N GLY A 54 -4.94 4.34 -8.60
CA GLY A 54 -5.96 4.37 -9.66
C GLY A 54 -6.89 5.56 -9.43
N THR A 55 -7.92 5.68 -10.25
CA THR A 55 -8.88 6.79 -10.14
C THR A 55 -9.82 6.63 -8.95
N ASP A 56 -9.98 5.41 -8.46
CA ASP A 56 -10.91 5.06 -7.39
C ASP A 56 -10.28 4.17 -6.31
N ILE A 57 -8.95 4.08 -6.28
CA ILE A 57 -8.22 3.29 -5.29
C ILE A 57 -7.03 4.09 -4.79
N GLY A 58 -6.88 4.19 -3.48
CA GLY A 58 -5.73 4.86 -2.90
C GLY A 58 -5.59 4.61 -1.42
N PHE A 59 -4.58 5.23 -0.84
CA PHE A 59 -4.29 5.16 0.58
C PHE A 59 -4.41 6.56 1.17
N ARG A 60 -5.18 6.68 2.23
CA ARG A 60 -5.43 7.92 2.93
C ARG A 60 -4.94 7.83 4.36
N LEU A 61 -4.24 8.86 4.83
CA LEU A 61 -3.78 8.93 6.21
C LEU A 61 -4.95 9.22 7.14
N ASN A 62 -5.13 8.39 8.15
CA ASN A 62 -6.00 8.71 9.27
C ASN A 62 -5.19 9.53 10.26
N GLU A 63 -5.47 10.81 10.35
CA GLU A 63 -4.69 11.75 11.17
C GLU A 63 -4.81 11.49 12.66
N ILE A 64 -5.89 10.82 13.08
CA ILE A 64 -6.10 10.48 14.48
C ILE A 64 -5.19 9.33 14.90
N THR A 65 -5.11 8.29 14.08
CA THR A 65 -4.34 7.08 14.39
C THR A 65 -2.91 7.12 13.84
N GLY A 66 -2.64 7.98 12.86
CA GLY A 66 -1.34 8.05 12.18
C GLY A 66 -1.09 6.90 11.23
N VAL A 67 -2.12 6.15 10.87
CA VAL A 67 -2.02 4.95 10.03
C VAL A 67 -2.75 5.19 8.72
N TYR A 68 -2.21 4.66 7.62
CA TYR A 68 -2.88 4.73 6.32
C TYR A 68 -4.02 3.73 6.24
N GLU A 69 -5.06 4.12 5.51
CA GLU A 69 -6.21 3.27 5.23
C GLU A 69 -6.34 3.12 3.73
N LEU A 70 -6.67 1.90 3.29
CA LEU A 70 -7.01 1.69 1.89
C LEU A 70 -8.42 2.20 1.66
N VAL A 71 -8.59 3.04 0.65
CA VAL A 71 -9.90 3.57 0.26
C VAL A 71 -10.17 3.12 -1.16
N ALA A 72 -11.27 2.44 -1.38
CA ALA A 72 -11.64 1.91 -2.70
C ALA A 72 -13.13 1.64 -2.77
N ASP A 73 -13.67 1.64 -4.00
CA ASP A 73 -15.01 1.14 -4.25
C ASP A 73 -14.92 -0.35 -4.54
N LEU A 74 -15.38 -1.17 -3.61
CA LEU A 74 -15.30 -2.62 -3.74
C LEU A 74 -16.32 -3.17 -4.74
N GLU A 75 -17.39 -2.43 -5.04
CA GLU A 75 -18.38 -2.86 -6.04
C GLU A 75 -17.81 -2.76 -7.46
N THR A 76 -16.97 -1.78 -7.73
CA THR A 76 -16.37 -1.60 -9.05
C THR A 76 -14.91 -2.03 -9.07
N TRP A 77 -14.51 -2.84 -8.10
CA TRP A 77 -13.14 -3.34 -8.00
C TRP A 77 -12.78 -4.11 -9.26
N ASN A 78 -11.83 -3.61 -10.03
CA ASN A 78 -11.44 -4.19 -11.31
C ASN A 78 -9.96 -4.58 -11.38
N GLN A 79 -9.31 -4.69 -10.22
CA GLN A 79 -7.94 -5.15 -10.17
C GLN A 79 -7.85 -6.66 -10.44
N PRO A 80 -6.71 -7.15 -10.96
CA PRO A 80 -6.58 -8.58 -11.28
C PRO A 80 -6.59 -9.50 -10.06
N ILE A 81 -6.47 -8.95 -8.86
CA ILE A 81 -6.47 -9.71 -7.61
C ILE A 81 -7.49 -9.11 -6.64
N PRO A 82 -8.03 -9.91 -5.70
CA PRO A 82 -8.93 -9.38 -4.66
C PRO A 82 -8.23 -8.39 -3.74
N VAL A 83 -9.01 -7.55 -3.06
CA VAL A 83 -8.46 -6.50 -2.19
C VAL A 83 -7.61 -7.09 -1.06
N GLU A 84 -8.01 -8.21 -0.48
CA GLU A 84 -7.23 -8.87 0.58
C GLU A 84 -5.86 -9.30 0.07
N ARG A 85 -5.81 -9.80 -1.16
CA ARG A 85 -4.57 -10.22 -1.79
C ARG A 85 -3.66 -9.03 -2.09
N LEU A 86 -4.24 -7.93 -2.52
CA LEU A 86 -3.49 -6.69 -2.73
C LEU A 86 -2.85 -6.24 -1.41
N LEU A 87 -3.64 -6.22 -0.32
CA LEU A 87 -3.13 -5.80 0.98
C LEU A 87 -2.02 -6.73 1.48
N ASP A 88 -2.15 -8.04 1.28
CA ASP A 88 -1.10 -8.99 1.63
C ASP A 88 0.20 -8.67 0.90
N LYS A 89 0.12 -8.38 -0.39
CA LYS A 89 1.29 -8.03 -1.19
C LYS A 89 1.91 -6.71 -0.75
N VAL A 90 1.09 -5.72 -0.46
CA VAL A 90 1.56 -4.41 0.01
C VAL A 90 2.24 -4.58 1.37
N ASN A 91 1.63 -5.31 2.30
CA ASN A 91 2.19 -5.56 3.62
C ASN A 91 3.54 -6.27 3.52
N GLN A 92 3.66 -7.26 2.64
CA GLN A 92 4.91 -7.99 2.42
C GLN A 92 6.02 -7.07 1.93
N GLN A 93 5.76 -6.27 0.89
CA GLN A 93 6.77 -5.37 0.34
C GLN A 93 7.12 -4.25 1.33
N TYR A 94 6.13 -3.74 2.05
CA TYR A 94 6.35 -2.73 3.07
C TYR A 94 7.26 -3.26 4.20
N ALA A 95 6.99 -4.46 4.69
CA ALA A 95 7.81 -5.10 5.71
C ALA A 95 9.23 -5.32 5.21
N ARG A 96 9.37 -5.79 3.97
CA ARG A 96 10.66 -6.00 3.33
C ARG A 96 11.47 -4.70 3.26
N MET A 97 10.85 -3.62 2.79
CA MET A 97 11.53 -2.33 2.70
C MET A 97 11.89 -1.77 4.07
N THR A 98 11.03 -1.96 5.06
CA THR A 98 11.29 -1.52 6.43
C THR A 98 12.52 -2.23 7.00
N ILE A 99 12.61 -3.55 6.80
CA ILE A 99 13.75 -4.33 7.28
C ILE A 99 15.03 -3.91 6.55
N HIS A 100 14.99 -3.78 5.23
CA HIS A 100 16.15 -3.32 4.46
C HIS A 100 16.67 -1.97 4.95
N ASN A 101 15.76 -1.02 5.17
CA ASN A 101 16.16 0.30 5.65
C ASN A 101 16.73 0.24 7.07
N THR A 102 16.15 -0.60 7.93
CA THR A 102 16.61 -0.74 9.32
C THR A 102 17.99 -1.37 9.38
N VAL A 103 18.22 -2.48 8.69
CA VAL A 103 19.53 -3.16 8.73
C VAL A 103 20.61 -2.30 8.11
N LYS A 104 20.28 -1.54 7.06
CA LYS A 104 21.22 -0.62 6.44
C LYS A 104 21.66 0.50 7.40
N LYS A 105 20.69 1.07 8.15
CA LYS A 105 20.97 2.09 9.16
C LYS A 105 21.81 1.56 10.31
N MET A 106 21.71 0.28 10.60
CA MET A 106 22.50 -0.39 11.65
C MET A 106 23.89 -0.79 11.19
N GLY A 107 24.25 -0.53 9.94
CA GLY A 107 25.56 -0.88 9.40
C GLY A 107 25.67 -2.29 8.87
N PHE A 108 24.55 -2.91 8.52
CA PHE A 108 24.52 -4.22 7.90
C PHE A 108 24.15 -4.11 6.42
N GLN A 109 24.56 -5.11 5.65
CA GLN A 109 24.10 -5.28 4.28
C GLN A 109 23.34 -6.60 4.17
N VAL A 110 22.35 -6.65 3.30
CA VAL A 110 21.60 -7.86 3.04
C VAL A 110 22.40 -8.74 2.07
N GLU A 111 22.70 -9.96 2.45
CA GLU A 111 23.40 -10.93 1.59
C GLU A 111 22.45 -11.86 0.88
N GLU A 112 21.46 -12.37 1.61
CA GLU A 112 20.45 -13.26 1.06
C GLU A 112 19.09 -12.86 1.57
N GLU A 113 18.11 -13.07 0.72
CA GLU A 113 16.70 -12.82 1.04
C GLU A 113 15.86 -13.85 0.33
N TRP A 114 14.90 -14.41 1.04
CA TRP A 114 13.91 -15.28 0.40
C TRP A 114 12.56 -15.20 1.08
N GLU A 115 11.53 -15.45 0.27
CA GLU A 115 10.14 -15.44 0.68
C GLU A 115 9.75 -16.81 1.23
N MET A 116 9.10 -16.82 2.38
CA MET A 116 8.62 -18.03 3.01
C MET A 116 7.19 -18.34 2.56
N ASP A 117 6.75 -19.59 2.80
CA ASP A 117 5.41 -20.04 2.38
C ASP A 117 4.27 -19.25 3.04
N ASP A 118 4.50 -18.67 4.20
CA ASP A 118 3.53 -17.87 4.93
C ASP A 118 3.57 -16.38 4.58
N ASN A 119 4.22 -16.02 3.46
CA ASN A 119 4.45 -14.65 3.00
C ASN A 119 5.41 -13.83 3.87
N SER A 120 6.05 -14.44 4.86
CA SER A 120 7.13 -13.78 5.57
C SER A 120 8.40 -13.76 4.72
N ILE A 121 9.35 -12.92 5.12
CA ILE A 121 10.63 -12.78 4.43
C ILE A 121 11.75 -13.03 5.42
N GLU A 122 12.70 -13.90 5.05
CA GLU A 122 13.91 -14.10 5.81
C GLU A 122 15.09 -13.38 5.14
N LEU A 123 15.91 -12.74 5.95
CA LEU A 123 17.11 -12.07 5.48
C LEU A 123 18.34 -12.62 6.20
N THR A 124 19.41 -12.79 5.43
CA THR A 124 20.73 -12.99 5.99
C THR A 124 21.52 -11.71 5.81
N VAL A 125 22.06 -11.16 6.89
CA VAL A 125 22.77 -9.88 6.87
C VAL A 125 24.21 -10.03 7.31
N THR A 126 25.08 -9.18 6.77
CA THR A 126 26.47 -9.11 7.13
C THR A 126 26.81 -7.67 7.52
N ARG A 127 27.66 -7.51 8.52
CA ARG A 127 28.07 -6.20 8.97
C ARG A 127 28.95 -5.52 7.93
N TRP A 128 28.73 -4.25 7.69
CA TRP A 128 29.66 -3.43 6.90
C TRP A 128 31.02 -3.34 7.61
N THR A 129 32.04 -3.56 6.87
CA THR A 129 33.42 -3.41 7.38
C THR A 129 34.15 -2.32 6.65
#